data_7d3d3238996fc02bca088c68c8daafbb
#
_entry.id   7d3d3238996fc02bca088c68c8daafbb
#
_cell.length_a   1.000
_cell.length_b   1.000
_cell.length_c   1.000
_cell.angle_alpha   90.00
_cell.angle_beta   90.00
_cell.angle_gamma   90.00
#
_symmetry.space_group_name_H-M   'P 1'
#
loop_
_entity.id
_entity.type
_entity.pdbx_description
1 polymer ?
#
loop_
_entity_poly.entity_id
_entity_poly.type
_entity_poly.pdbx_seq_one_letter_code
_entity_poly.pdbx_strand_id
1 'polypeptide(L)'
;MKFSVIIPAYNVADYLEECVYSVLNQTYEEFEILLVDDGSTDGITSNICDKLAAKDDRVKVFHQTNGGQSIARNTGIKNASGDYILFLDGDDFWTDVHFLDEINEELHSHEEVVDAVIYPFSYWYGNADIRVRDFPQKLPRHEIITDSVLLVETGALIAPVWNKCVRRELFADSLMFPDGLMYEDGIWCADLLKIITCCCVIENSNYMYRQNRDGSFTNKITQKKVYHAFRGIEENLKNFKQLSNEKQEALLIYLSNSYISILPFVFPYLNNSDIKMFVKKFRYLLKYSKKVELV
;
A
#
# COMPACT_ATOMS: atom_id res chain seq x y z
N MET A 1 18.18 0.85 -12.40
CA MET A 1 16.75 1.11 -12.76
C MET A 1 16.32 2.45 -12.23
N LYS A 2 15.29 3.09 -12.78
CA LYS A 2 14.77 4.35 -12.23
C LYS A 2 13.56 4.07 -11.35
N PHE A 3 13.49 4.71 -10.17
CA PHE A 3 12.35 4.60 -9.27
C PHE A 3 11.48 5.86 -9.29
N SER A 4 10.16 5.70 -9.24
CA SER A 4 9.22 6.80 -8.98
C SER A 4 8.63 6.62 -7.58
N VAL A 5 8.94 7.54 -6.66
CA VAL A 5 8.38 7.55 -5.31
C VAL A 5 7.19 8.50 -5.28
N ILE A 6 5.98 7.97 -5.09
CA ILE A 6 4.73 8.73 -5.06
C ILE A 6 4.39 9.06 -3.61
N ILE A 7 4.28 10.36 -3.31
CA ILE A 7 3.97 10.86 -1.97
C ILE A 7 2.68 11.69 -2.05
N PRO A 8 1.51 11.13 -1.67
CA PRO A 8 0.30 11.92 -1.50
C PRO A 8 0.40 12.78 -0.22
N ALA A 9 0.05 14.04 -0.31
CA ALA A 9 0.08 14.99 0.81
C ALA A 9 -1.27 15.68 0.98
N TYR A 10 -1.82 15.66 2.19
CA TYR A 10 -3.00 16.42 2.57
C TYR A 10 -2.95 16.80 4.05
N ASN A 11 -2.75 18.09 4.35
CA ASN A 11 -2.65 18.61 5.72
C ASN A 11 -1.62 17.84 6.58
N VAL A 12 -0.41 17.70 6.07
CA VAL A 12 0.70 16.92 6.68
C VAL A 12 1.95 17.78 6.93
N ALA A 13 1.77 19.09 7.11
CA ALA A 13 2.86 20.07 7.24
C ALA A 13 3.94 19.67 8.25
N ASP A 14 3.55 19.08 9.39
CA ASP A 14 4.47 18.71 10.48
C ASP A 14 5.38 17.51 10.14
N TYR A 15 5.07 16.76 9.08
CA TYR A 15 5.73 15.49 8.76
C TYR A 15 6.39 15.49 7.38
N LEU A 16 5.88 16.32 6.46
CA LEU A 16 6.18 16.25 5.04
C LEU A 16 7.67 16.47 4.72
N GLU A 17 8.34 17.38 5.42
CA GLU A 17 9.77 17.62 5.22
C GLU A 17 10.58 16.35 5.59
N GLU A 18 10.31 15.73 6.74
CA GLU A 18 10.96 14.49 7.17
C GLU A 18 10.72 13.35 6.16
N CYS A 19 9.47 13.21 5.71
CA CYS A 19 9.08 12.24 4.70
C CYS A 19 9.91 12.40 3.42
N VAL A 20 9.92 13.58 2.81
CA VAL A 20 10.60 13.83 1.54
C VAL A 20 12.12 13.75 1.70
N TYR A 21 12.71 14.26 2.79
CA TYR A 21 14.14 14.13 3.03
C TYR A 21 14.58 12.69 3.28
N SER A 22 13.75 11.83 3.80
CA SER A 22 14.07 10.41 3.93
C SER A 22 14.30 9.71 2.59
N VAL A 23 13.69 10.25 1.52
CA VAL A 23 13.90 9.80 0.14
C VAL A 23 15.07 10.56 -0.51
N LEU A 24 15.16 11.89 -0.34
CA LEU A 24 16.23 12.70 -0.95
C LEU A 24 17.63 12.33 -0.45
N ASN A 25 17.73 11.82 0.78
CA ASN A 25 18.98 11.37 1.40
C ASN A 25 19.39 9.94 0.99
N GLN A 26 18.66 9.27 0.11
CA GLN A 26 19.05 7.96 -0.39
C GLN A 26 20.36 8.05 -1.18
N THR A 27 21.22 7.06 -0.99
CA THR A 27 22.52 6.95 -1.71
C THR A 27 22.33 6.59 -3.18
N TYR A 28 21.25 5.90 -3.50
CA TYR A 28 20.84 5.65 -4.88
C TYR A 28 20.30 6.94 -5.53
N GLU A 29 20.80 7.32 -6.70
CA GLU A 29 20.50 8.62 -7.31
C GLU A 29 19.42 8.58 -8.40
N GLU A 30 19.17 7.40 -9.01
CA GLU A 30 18.24 7.25 -10.14
C GLU A 30 16.78 7.13 -9.67
N PHE A 31 16.24 8.21 -9.12
CA PHE A 31 14.82 8.29 -8.73
C PHE A 31 14.21 9.67 -8.99
N GLU A 32 12.90 9.72 -8.94
CA GLU A 32 12.10 10.95 -8.86
C GLU A 32 11.08 10.84 -7.72
N ILE A 33 10.71 11.95 -7.13
CA ILE A 33 9.63 12.08 -6.16
C ILE A 33 8.45 12.79 -6.83
N LEU A 34 7.29 12.16 -6.83
CA LEU A 34 6.04 12.72 -7.32
C LEU A 34 5.20 13.11 -6.09
N LEU A 35 5.37 14.35 -5.66
CA LEU A 35 4.71 14.91 -4.49
C LEU A 35 3.36 15.49 -4.91
N VAL A 36 2.26 14.86 -4.48
CA VAL A 36 0.90 15.24 -4.90
C VAL A 36 0.18 15.89 -3.73
N ASP A 37 0.05 17.21 -3.75
CA ASP A 37 -0.76 17.96 -2.81
C ASP A 37 -2.24 17.87 -3.21
N ASP A 38 -3.01 17.10 -2.46
CA ASP A 38 -4.42 16.84 -2.69
C ASP A 38 -5.32 17.96 -2.12
N GLY A 39 -4.98 19.21 -2.44
CA GLY A 39 -5.77 20.38 -2.06
C GLY A 39 -5.72 20.65 -0.57
N SER A 40 -4.54 20.68 0.03
CA SER A 40 -4.35 20.98 1.46
C SER A 40 -4.96 22.31 1.86
N THR A 41 -5.60 22.33 3.02
CA THR A 41 -6.34 23.48 3.57
C THR A 41 -5.72 24.07 4.84
N ASP A 42 -4.59 23.52 5.30
CA ASP A 42 -3.86 24.00 6.48
C ASP A 42 -3.05 25.29 6.22
N GLY A 43 -2.98 25.75 4.97
CA GLY A 43 -2.24 26.94 4.55
C GLY A 43 -0.71 26.78 4.56
N ILE A 44 -0.19 25.61 4.88
CA ILE A 44 1.25 25.36 5.08
C ILE A 44 1.76 24.25 4.15
N THR A 45 1.06 23.11 4.05
CA THR A 45 1.51 21.91 3.30
C THR A 45 1.85 22.25 1.84
N SER A 46 0.98 22.99 1.12
CA SER A 46 1.24 23.38 -0.28
C SER A 46 2.54 24.20 -0.43
N ASN A 47 2.79 25.15 0.49
CA ASN A 47 4.01 25.94 0.48
C ASN A 47 5.27 25.10 0.75
N ILE A 48 5.17 24.05 1.58
CA ILE A 48 6.27 23.12 1.83
C ILE A 48 6.56 22.33 0.56
N CYS A 49 5.52 21.84 -0.15
CA CYS A 49 5.68 21.15 -1.43
C CYS A 49 6.49 22.01 -2.43
N ASP A 50 6.10 23.27 -2.63
CA ASP A 50 6.78 24.18 -3.54
C ASP A 50 8.25 24.44 -3.15
N LYS A 51 8.52 24.61 -1.85
CA LYS A 51 9.88 24.80 -1.34
C LYS A 51 10.75 23.57 -1.56
N LEU A 52 10.21 22.38 -1.43
CA LEU A 52 10.94 21.13 -1.65
C LEU A 52 11.29 20.97 -3.14
N ALA A 53 10.35 21.22 -4.05
CA ALA A 53 10.61 21.21 -5.50
C ALA A 53 11.62 22.28 -5.93
N ALA A 54 11.62 23.44 -5.30
CA ALA A 54 12.61 24.50 -5.61
C ALA A 54 14.04 24.16 -5.13
N LYS A 55 14.20 23.19 -4.23
CA LYS A 55 15.50 22.78 -3.67
C LYS A 55 16.16 21.61 -4.41
N ASP A 56 15.38 20.72 -5.02
CA ASP A 56 15.88 19.51 -5.67
C ASP A 56 15.03 19.16 -6.90
N ASP A 57 15.66 19.11 -8.07
CA ASP A 57 15.01 18.86 -9.37
C ASP A 57 14.41 17.45 -9.48
N ARG A 58 14.75 16.53 -8.58
CA ARG A 58 14.14 15.21 -8.50
C ARG A 58 12.72 15.26 -7.91
N VAL A 59 12.34 16.36 -7.24
CA VAL A 59 11.00 16.56 -6.67
C VAL A 59 10.09 17.27 -7.66
N LYS A 60 9.03 16.61 -8.09
CA LYS A 60 7.99 17.17 -8.95
C LYS A 60 6.68 17.30 -8.16
N VAL A 61 6.15 18.51 -8.09
CA VAL A 61 4.92 18.80 -7.35
C VAL A 61 3.72 18.88 -8.28
N PHE A 62 2.60 18.28 -7.84
CA PHE A 62 1.30 18.36 -8.49
C PHE A 62 0.27 18.83 -7.47
N HIS A 63 -0.27 20.04 -7.67
CA HIS A 63 -1.39 20.53 -6.88
C HIS A 63 -2.70 20.19 -7.56
N GLN A 64 -3.64 19.62 -6.80
CA GLN A 64 -4.96 19.29 -7.31
C GLN A 64 -6.07 19.68 -6.33
N THR A 65 -7.30 19.78 -6.82
CA THR A 65 -8.47 19.85 -5.93
C THR A 65 -8.59 18.56 -5.15
N ASN A 66 -8.90 18.62 -3.86
CA ASN A 66 -9.01 17.45 -3.02
C ASN A 66 -9.95 16.40 -3.63
N GLY A 67 -9.38 15.26 -3.98
CA GLY A 67 -10.05 14.09 -4.53
C GLY A 67 -9.91 12.85 -3.65
N GLY A 68 -9.14 12.95 -2.57
CA GLY A 68 -8.80 11.83 -1.69
C GLY A 68 -7.57 11.06 -2.16
N GLN A 69 -7.08 10.18 -1.28
CA GLN A 69 -5.81 9.49 -1.42
C GLN A 69 -5.71 8.66 -2.72
N SER A 70 -6.81 8.02 -3.14
CA SER A 70 -6.89 7.30 -4.45
C SER A 70 -6.52 8.19 -5.61
N ILE A 71 -7.14 9.39 -5.69
CA ILE A 71 -6.93 10.30 -6.81
C ILE A 71 -5.52 10.88 -6.77
N ALA A 72 -5.01 11.21 -5.58
CA ALA A 72 -3.64 11.69 -5.41
C ALA A 72 -2.61 10.64 -5.87
N ARG A 73 -2.74 9.37 -5.44
CA ARG A 73 -1.87 8.28 -5.91
C ARG A 73 -1.99 8.07 -7.41
N ASN A 74 -3.21 8.11 -7.97
CA ASN A 74 -3.44 7.97 -9.41
C ASN A 74 -2.82 9.13 -10.21
N THR A 75 -2.79 10.34 -9.67
CA THR A 75 -2.07 11.48 -10.28
C THR A 75 -0.57 11.20 -10.31
N GLY A 76 0.00 10.69 -9.22
CA GLY A 76 1.39 10.26 -9.19
C GLY A 76 1.70 9.17 -10.21
N ILE A 77 0.90 8.10 -10.27
CA ILE A 77 1.06 6.98 -11.22
C ILE A 77 1.10 7.48 -12.67
N LYS A 78 0.17 8.36 -13.04
CA LYS A 78 0.07 8.90 -14.41
C LYS A 78 1.28 9.74 -14.83
N ASN A 79 2.00 10.31 -13.87
CA ASN A 79 3.17 11.14 -14.11
C ASN A 79 4.50 10.42 -13.82
N ALA A 80 4.46 9.16 -13.39
CA ALA A 80 5.63 8.36 -13.10
C ALA A 80 6.39 7.99 -14.39
N SER A 81 7.72 8.17 -14.36
CA SER A 81 8.61 7.82 -15.47
C SER A 81 9.63 6.73 -15.11
N GLY A 82 9.70 6.32 -13.84
CA GLY A 82 10.58 5.25 -13.38
C GLY A 82 10.14 3.87 -13.88
N ASP A 83 11.03 2.91 -13.81
CA ASP A 83 10.77 1.51 -14.16
C ASP A 83 9.87 0.84 -13.10
N TYR A 84 10.02 1.28 -11.85
CA TYR A 84 9.27 0.81 -10.69
C TYR A 84 8.68 1.98 -9.92
N ILE A 85 7.54 1.72 -9.26
CA ILE A 85 6.79 2.68 -8.45
C ILE A 85 6.81 2.22 -6.98
N LEU A 86 7.12 3.14 -6.08
CA LEU A 86 6.96 3.02 -4.64
C LEU A 86 5.95 4.06 -4.15
N PHE A 87 5.24 3.73 -3.08
CA PHE A 87 4.38 4.68 -2.38
C PHE A 87 4.97 4.97 -1.00
N LEU A 88 4.90 6.23 -0.58
CA LEU A 88 5.27 6.67 0.75
C LEU A 88 4.21 7.67 1.22
N ASP A 89 3.50 7.37 2.30
CA ASP A 89 2.50 8.29 2.83
C ASP A 89 3.19 9.52 3.45
N GLY A 90 2.65 10.72 3.20
CA GLY A 90 3.30 12.00 3.54
C GLY A 90 3.52 12.27 5.03
N ASP A 91 3.04 11.39 5.91
CA ASP A 91 3.25 11.39 7.36
C ASP A 91 4.19 10.27 7.85
N ASP A 92 4.73 9.43 6.94
CA ASP A 92 5.65 8.35 7.21
C ASP A 92 7.07 8.69 6.71
N PHE A 93 8.05 7.82 6.95
CA PHE A 93 9.43 8.04 6.51
C PHE A 93 10.23 6.74 6.40
N TRP A 94 11.33 6.79 5.65
CA TRP A 94 12.32 5.71 5.58
C TRP A 94 13.49 5.98 6.51
N THR A 95 14.09 4.93 7.06
CA THR A 95 15.19 5.06 8.05
C THR A 95 16.57 4.79 7.48
N ASP A 96 16.69 3.90 6.49
CA ASP A 96 17.97 3.56 5.89
C ASP A 96 18.20 4.35 4.60
N VAL A 97 19.36 4.98 4.49
CA VAL A 97 19.77 5.72 3.29
C VAL A 97 20.14 4.80 2.12
N HIS A 98 20.30 3.50 2.34
CA HIS A 98 20.60 2.48 1.33
C HIS A 98 19.38 1.68 0.88
N PHE A 99 18.18 2.07 1.28
CA PHE A 99 16.96 1.29 1.00
C PHE A 99 16.69 1.15 -0.51
N LEU A 100 16.89 2.19 -1.30
CA LEU A 100 16.74 2.10 -2.76
C LEU A 100 17.86 1.32 -3.42
N ASP A 101 19.09 1.35 -2.87
CA ASP A 101 20.18 0.48 -3.33
C ASP A 101 19.83 -0.99 -3.12
N GLU A 102 19.34 -1.36 -1.93
CA GLU A 102 18.91 -2.72 -1.60
C GLU A 102 17.85 -3.23 -2.59
N ILE A 103 16.80 -2.43 -2.85
CA ILE A 103 15.77 -2.79 -3.83
C ILE A 103 16.37 -2.96 -5.24
N ASN A 104 17.27 -2.05 -5.64
CA ASN A 104 17.90 -2.10 -6.96
C ASN A 104 18.80 -3.33 -7.11
N GLU A 105 19.57 -3.68 -6.09
CA GLU A 105 20.42 -4.89 -6.06
C GLU A 105 19.55 -6.14 -6.13
N GLU A 106 18.46 -6.21 -5.37
CA GLU A 106 17.52 -7.32 -5.40
C GLU A 106 16.93 -7.50 -6.80
N LEU A 107 16.46 -6.43 -7.45
CA LEU A 107 15.93 -6.50 -8.81
C LEU A 107 16.94 -6.95 -9.86
N HIS A 108 18.23 -6.67 -9.67
CA HIS A 108 19.30 -7.08 -10.59
C HIS A 108 19.87 -8.49 -10.28
N SER A 109 19.58 -9.05 -9.11
CA SER A 109 20.08 -10.38 -8.73
C SER A 109 19.36 -11.52 -9.45
N HIS A 110 18.21 -11.24 -10.08
CA HIS A 110 17.37 -12.19 -10.78
C HIS A 110 17.48 -12.04 -12.30
N GLU A 111 17.44 -13.17 -13.02
CA GLU A 111 17.38 -13.17 -14.49
C GLU A 111 15.97 -12.82 -15.00
N GLU A 112 14.93 -13.15 -14.23
CA GLU A 112 13.54 -12.85 -14.53
C GLU A 112 13.21 -11.40 -14.20
N VAL A 113 12.23 -10.85 -14.94
CA VAL A 113 11.68 -9.52 -14.62
C VAL A 113 10.75 -9.63 -13.42
N VAL A 114 11.16 -9.08 -12.29
CA VAL A 114 10.40 -9.10 -11.03
C VAL A 114 9.22 -8.12 -11.11
N ASP A 115 8.02 -8.58 -10.83
CA ASP A 115 6.80 -7.73 -10.81
C ASP A 115 6.72 -6.83 -9.58
N ALA A 116 7.17 -7.35 -8.42
CA ALA A 116 7.23 -6.56 -7.19
C ALA A 116 8.31 -7.04 -6.22
N VAL A 117 8.92 -6.09 -5.53
CA VAL A 117 9.71 -6.34 -4.31
C VAL A 117 8.84 -5.99 -3.12
N ILE A 118 8.69 -6.91 -2.17
CA ILE A 118 7.90 -6.74 -0.95
C ILE A 118 8.84 -6.66 0.24
N TYR A 119 8.58 -5.76 1.16
CA TYR A 119 9.44 -5.54 2.32
C TYR A 119 8.65 -5.45 3.62
N PRO A 120 9.25 -5.86 4.76
CA PRO A 120 8.68 -5.66 6.09
C PRO A 120 8.64 -4.16 6.44
N PHE A 121 7.97 -3.82 7.51
CA PHE A 121 7.88 -2.44 7.98
C PHE A 121 7.79 -2.39 9.51
N SER A 122 7.94 -1.18 10.05
CA SER A 122 7.84 -0.96 11.48
C SER A 122 6.73 0.01 11.84
N TYR A 123 5.99 -0.29 12.88
CA TYR A 123 5.13 0.69 13.55
C TYR A 123 5.99 1.60 14.43
N TRP A 124 5.90 2.90 14.21
CA TRP A 124 6.63 3.91 14.98
C TRP A 124 5.69 4.71 15.88
N TYR A 125 5.84 4.54 17.19
CA TYR A 125 5.00 5.20 18.20
C TYR A 125 5.64 6.47 18.78
N GLY A 126 6.74 6.92 18.22
CA GLY A 126 7.58 8.00 18.73
C GLY A 126 8.73 7.50 19.61
N ASN A 127 9.80 8.32 19.74
CA ASN A 127 11.00 7.99 20.49
C ASN A 127 11.59 6.61 20.12
N ALA A 128 11.74 5.73 21.10
CA ALA A 128 12.33 4.39 20.91
C ALA A 128 11.29 3.25 20.83
N ASP A 129 9.98 3.54 20.81
CA ASP A 129 8.96 2.49 20.67
C ASP A 129 8.74 2.17 19.19
N ILE A 130 9.50 1.19 18.70
CA ILE A 130 9.43 0.67 17.33
C ILE A 130 9.03 -0.79 17.40
N ARG A 131 8.02 -1.19 16.64
CA ARG A 131 7.54 -2.57 16.56
C ARG A 131 7.65 -3.05 15.12
N VAL A 132 8.61 -3.90 14.86
CA VAL A 132 8.84 -4.48 13.54
C VAL A 132 7.70 -5.45 13.21
N ARG A 133 7.14 -5.31 12.03
CA ARG A 133 6.29 -6.31 11.40
C ARG A 133 7.08 -7.02 10.32
N ASP A 134 7.70 -8.10 10.70
CA ASP A 134 8.43 -8.99 9.80
C ASP A 134 7.52 -10.09 9.25
N PHE A 135 8.02 -10.86 8.28
CA PHE A 135 7.33 -11.99 7.70
C PHE A 135 7.79 -13.32 8.34
N PRO A 136 6.94 -14.37 8.34
CA PRO A 136 7.33 -15.68 8.86
C PRO A 136 8.59 -16.24 8.18
N GLN A 137 9.40 -17.01 8.92
CA GLN A 137 10.64 -17.62 8.42
C GLN A 137 10.43 -18.56 7.21
N LYS A 138 9.22 -19.12 7.06
CA LYS A 138 8.90 -19.99 5.91
C LYS A 138 8.79 -19.25 4.58
N LEU A 139 8.68 -17.90 4.59
CA LEU A 139 8.65 -17.10 3.37
C LEU A 139 10.09 -16.93 2.87
N PRO A 140 10.41 -17.39 1.66
CA PRO A 140 11.75 -17.20 1.08
C PRO A 140 12.13 -15.72 1.01
N ARG A 141 13.41 -15.44 1.26
CA ARG A 141 14.00 -14.10 1.11
C ARG A 141 15.01 -14.17 -0.04
N HIS A 142 15.08 -13.08 -0.80
CA HIS A 142 16.02 -12.97 -1.93
C HIS A 142 15.86 -14.08 -2.99
N GLU A 143 14.65 -14.64 -3.10
CA GLU A 143 14.29 -15.66 -4.06
C GLU A 143 13.01 -15.25 -4.81
N ILE A 144 12.88 -15.75 -6.05
CA ILE A 144 11.65 -15.54 -6.83
C ILE A 144 10.52 -16.38 -6.24
N ILE A 145 9.42 -15.71 -5.93
CA ILE A 145 8.18 -16.31 -5.43
C ILE A 145 7.10 -16.15 -6.50
N THR A 146 6.59 -17.27 -6.99
CA THR A 146 5.48 -17.35 -7.95
C THR A 146 4.19 -17.85 -7.28
N ASP A 147 4.29 -18.41 -6.09
CA ASP A 147 3.17 -18.95 -5.32
C ASP A 147 2.37 -17.82 -4.64
N SER A 148 1.24 -17.48 -5.25
CA SER A 148 0.35 -16.43 -4.75
C SER A 148 -0.35 -16.80 -3.44
N VAL A 149 -0.56 -18.10 -3.18
CA VAL A 149 -1.16 -18.58 -1.94
C VAL A 149 -0.18 -18.39 -0.79
N LEU A 150 1.09 -18.74 -1.00
CA LEU A 150 2.17 -18.52 -0.03
C LEU A 150 2.28 -17.05 0.38
N LEU A 151 2.24 -16.11 -0.59
CA LEU A 151 2.30 -14.67 -0.33
C LEU A 151 1.20 -14.18 0.60
N VAL A 152 -0.01 -14.70 0.44
CA VAL A 152 -1.15 -14.28 1.26
C VAL A 152 -1.18 -15.01 2.61
N GLU A 153 -0.87 -16.30 2.65
CA GLU A 153 -0.84 -17.10 3.90
C GLU A 153 0.25 -16.62 4.87
N THR A 154 1.38 -16.15 4.34
CA THR A 154 2.47 -15.59 5.15
C THR A 154 2.25 -14.12 5.54
N GLY A 155 1.21 -13.48 4.99
CA GLY A 155 0.97 -12.06 5.22
C GLY A 155 2.00 -11.14 4.54
N ALA A 156 2.72 -11.61 3.53
CA ALA A 156 3.59 -10.76 2.72
C ALA A 156 2.75 -9.82 1.85
N LEU A 157 1.76 -10.34 1.15
CA LEU A 157 0.83 -9.53 0.39
C LEU A 157 -0.38 -9.12 1.24
N ILE A 158 -0.33 -7.93 1.78
CA ILE A 158 -1.34 -7.30 2.64
C ILE A 158 -1.83 -5.99 2.05
N ALA A 159 -2.88 -5.41 2.64
CA ALA A 159 -3.52 -4.20 2.14
C ALA A 159 -2.61 -2.97 1.98
N PRO A 160 -1.71 -2.60 2.91
CA PRO A 160 -0.84 -1.44 2.71
C PRO A 160 -0.11 -1.47 1.36
N VAL A 161 -0.19 -0.38 0.60
CA VAL A 161 0.45 -0.28 -0.71
C VAL A 161 1.92 0.08 -0.60
N TRP A 162 2.28 0.79 0.46
CA TRP A 162 3.59 1.38 0.70
C TRP A 162 4.68 0.39 1.16
N ASN A 163 4.36 -0.90 1.37
CA ASN A 163 5.36 -1.94 1.63
C ASN A 163 5.74 -2.73 0.37
N LYS A 164 5.59 -2.12 -0.79
CA LYS A 164 5.86 -2.75 -2.10
C LYS A 164 6.48 -1.77 -3.08
N CYS A 165 7.51 -2.24 -3.79
CA CYS A 165 8.03 -1.62 -4.99
C CYS A 165 7.48 -2.42 -6.18
N VAL A 166 6.71 -1.80 -7.06
CA VAL A 166 5.93 -2.49 -8.11
C VAL A 166 6.32 -2.00 -9.49
N ARG A 167 6.53 -2.91 -10.43
CA ARG A 167 6.89 -2.62 -11.81
C ARG A 167 5.83 -1.73 -12.46
N ARG A 168 6.28 -0.59 -13.02
CA ARG A 168 5.39 0.46 -13.55
C ARG A 168 4.47 -0.04 -14.67
N GLU A 169 4.92 -0.97 -15.49
CA GLU A 169 4.09 -1.51 -16.58
C GLU A 169 2.79 -2.16 -16.11
N LEU A 170 2.74 -2.68 -14.87
CA LEU A 170 1.52 -3.27 -14.32
C LEU A 170 0.40 -2.24 -14.06
N PHE A 171 0.74 -0.96 -14.02
CA PHE A 171 -0.24 0.11 -13.78
C PHE A 171 -0.97 0.58 -15.06
N ALA A 172 -0.46 0.25 -16.25
CA ALA A 172 -0.87 0.89 -17.51
C ALA A 172 -2.38 0.85 -17.77
N ASP A 173 -3.08 -0.28 -17.49
CA ASP A 173 -4.51 -0.41 -17.82
C ASP A 173 -5.38 -0.99 -16.69
N SER A 174 -4.79 -1.49 -15.58
CA SER A 174 -5.55 -2.31 -14.64
C SER A 174 -5.28 -2.07 -13.15
N LEU A 175 -4.16 -1.44 -12.79
CA LEU A 175 -3.75 -1.30 -11.39
C LEU A 175 -3.87 0.14 -10.89
N MET A 176 -5.05 0.75 -11.06
CA MET A 176 -5.35 2.08 -10.55
C MET A 176 -6.16 1.99 -9.26
N PHE A 177 -6.00 2.99 -8.39
CA PHE A 177 -6.81 3.07 -7.17
C PHE A 177 -8.27 3.42 -7.53
N PRO A 178 -9.25 2.74 -6.89
CA PRO A 178 -10.66 3.03 -7.13
C PRO A 178 -11.04 4.42 -6.60
N ASP A 179 -11.82 5.16 -7.36
CA ASP A 179 -12.37 6.44 -6.93
C ASP A 179 -13.55 6.25 -5.98
N GLY A 180 -13.65 7.15 -4.99
CA GLY A 180 -14.79 7.27 -4.09
C GLY A 180 -14.96 6.12 -3.07
N LEU A 181 -14.03 5.16 -3.01
CA LEU A 181 -14.03 4.09 -2.02
C LEU A 181 -12.98 4.34 -0.93
N MET A 182 -13.35 4.05 0.29
CA MET A 182 -12.43 3.97 1.43
C MET A 182 -11.86 2.56 1.51
N TYR A 183 -10.67 2.41 2.09
CA TYR A 183 -9.92 1.15 2.09
C TYR A 183 -9.53 0.69 0.67
N GLU A 184 -9.22 1.66 -0.16
CA GLU A 184 -8.77 1.52 -1.54
C GLU A 184 -7.52 0.64 -1.65
N ASP A 185 -6.65 0.69 -0.65
CA ASP A 185 -5.44 -0.13 -0.55
C ASP A 185 -5.75 -1.63 -0.62
N GLY A 186 -6.80 -2.07 0.10
CA GLY A 186 -7.23 -3.45 0.07
C GLY A 186 -7.76 -3.90 -1.29
N ILE A 187 -8.40 -2.99 -2.04
CA ILE A 187 -8.87 -3.27 -3.39
C ILE A 187 -7.68 -3.34 -4.34
N TRP A 188 -6.81 -2.36 -4.27
CA TRP A 188 -5.62 -2.27 -5.11
C TRP A 188 -4.68 -3.48 -4.91
N CYS A 189 -4.44 -3.91 -3.66
CA CYS A 189 -3.62 -5.08 -3.39
C CYS A 189 -4.24 -6.39 -3.89
N ALA A 190 -5.58 -6.51 -3.85
CA ALA A 190 -6.24 -7.65 -4.46
C ALA A 190 -6.16 -7.62 -6.00
N ASP A 191 -6.17 -6.44 -6.61
CA ASP A 191 -5.96 -6.30 -8.06
C ASP A 191 -4.51 -6.63 -8.44
N LEU A 192 -3.53 -6.19 -7.65
CA LEU A 192 -2.15 -6.62 -7.81
C LEU A 192 -2.02 -8.14 -7.70
N LEU A 193 -2.63 -8.78 -6.68
CA LEU A 193 -2.63 -10.23 -6.50
C LEU A 193 -3.13 -10.98 -7.74
N LYS A 194 -4.12 -10.46 -8.45
CA LYS A 194 -4.68 -11.08 -9.65
C LYS A 194 -3.69 -11.11 -10.82
N ILE A 195 -2.81 -10.11 -10.93
CA ILE A 195 -1.94 -9.91 -12.11
C ILE A 195 -0.47 -10.23 -11.86
N ILE A 196 0.01 -10.15 -10.63
CA ILE A 196 1.41 -10.43 -10.27
C ILE A 196 1.77 -11.88 -10.64
N THR A 197 2.90 -12.08 -11.29
CA THR A 197 3.39 -13.41 -11.70
C THR A 197 4.59 -13.86 -10.88
N CYS A 198 5.46 -12.95 -10.53
CA CYS A 198 6.62 -13.22 -9.69
C CYS A 198 6.97 -12.00 -8.83
N CYS A 199 7.41 -12.25 -7.62
CA CYS A 199 7.94 -11.22 -6.74
C CYS A 199 9.09 -11.77 -5.91
N CYS A 200 9.80 -10.90 -5.24
CA CYS A 200 10.78 -11.26 -4.21
C CYS A 200 10.50 -10.50 -2.92
N VAL A 201 11.11 -10.95 -1.84
CA VAL A 201 10.96 -10.39 -0.51
C VAL A 201 12.34 -10.12 0.07
N ILE A 202 12.57 -8.88 0.52
CA ILE A 202 13.78 -8.48 1.22
C ILE A 202 13.59 -8.49 2.74
N GLU A 203 14.67 -8.45 3.52
CA GLU A 203 14.62 -8.63 4.97
C GLU A 203 14.43 -7.34 5.76
N ASN A 204 14.93 -6.22 5.23
CA ASN A 204 15.06 -5.00 6.03
C ASN A 204 13.75 -4.21 6.13
N SER A 205 13.41 -3.83 7.37
CA SER A 205 12.24 -3.01 7.68
C SER A 205 12.62 -1.53 7.69
N ASN A 206 12.69 -0.93 6.50
CA ASN A 206 13.11 0.46 6.34
C ASN A 206 11.95 1.48 6.34
N TYR A 207 10.72 1.03 6.19
CA TYR A 207 9.52 1.87 6.23
C TYR A 207 9.02 2.04 7.66
N MET A 208 8.92 3.28 8.14
CA MET A 208 8.38 3.65 9.45
C MET A 208 6.96 4.17 9.32
N TYR A 209 5.99 3.31 9.68
CA TYR A 209 4.59 3.67 9.73
C TYR A 209 4.26 4.39 11.04
N ARG A 210 4.05 5.70 10.98
CA ARG A 210 3.79 6.57 12.13
C ARG A 210 2.44 6.27 12.76
N GLN A 211 2.44 6.05 14.07
CA GLN A 211 1.24 5.76 14.86
C GLN A 211 0.82 6.96 15.71
N ASN A 212 -0.43 6.94 16.19
CA ASN A 212 -1.01 7.93 17.13
C ASN A 212 -0.97 9.38 16.62
N ARG A 213 -0.96 9.58 15.30
CA ARG A 213 -1.04 10.91 14.70
C ARG A 213 -2.46 11.48 14.85
N ASP A 214 -2.58 12.73 15.32
CA ASP A 214 -3.83 13.45 15.29
C ASP A 214 -4.33 13.62 13.85
N GLY A 215 -5.62 13.39 13.62
CA GLY A 215 -6.22 13.47 12.29
C GLY A 215 -5.99 12.25 11.40
N SER A 216 -5.33 11.18 11.88
CA SER A 216 -5.17 9.94 11.11
C SER A 216 -6.52 9.35 10.70
N PHE A 217 -6.61 8.95 9.43
CA PHE A 217 -7.80 8.31 8.88
C PHE A 217 -8.22 7.05 9.66
N THR A 218 -7.26 6.30 10.19
CA THR A 218 -7.49 5.02 10.90
C THR A 218 -8.11 5.19 12.28
N ASN A 219 -7.99 6.37 12.92
CA ASN A 219 -8.38 6.59 14.31
C ASN A 219 -9.89 6.48 14.57
N LYS A 220 -10.75 6.63 13.56
CA LYS A 220 -12.21 6.64 13.76
C LYS A 220 -12.93 5.73 12.79
N ILE A 221 -13.55 4.67 13.31
CA ILE A 221 -14.45 3.81 12.53
C ILE A 221 -15.81 4.52 12.40
N THR A 222 -16.42 4.42 11.22
CA THR A 222 -17.74 4.96 10.92
C THR A 222 -18.57 3.93 10.15
N GLN A 223 -19.90 4.09 10.16
CA GLN A 223 -20.79 3.25 9.34
C GLN A 223 -20.39 3.24 7.87
N LYS A 224 -20.05 4.41 7.31
CA LYS A 224 -19.60 4.54 5.92
C LYS A 224 -18.35 3.70 5.65
N LYS A 225 -17.36 3.71 6.56
CA LYS A 225 -16.14 2.91 6.45
C LYS A 225 -16.44 1.41 6.42
N VAL A 226 -17.30 0.93 7.33
CA VAL A 226 -17.71 -0.49 7.37
C VAL A 226 -18.42 -0.88 6.08
N TYR A 227 -19.32 -0.04 5.58
CA TYR A 227 -20.02 -0.26 4.31
C TYR A 227 -19.04 -0.34 3.12
N HIS A 228 -18.09 0.62 3.03
CA HIS A 228 -17.09 0.65 1.95
C HIS A 228 -16.16 -0.57 2.00
N ALA A 229 -15.80 -1.08 3.18
CA ALA A 229 -15.00 -2.28 3.29
C ALA A 229 -15.71 -3.52 2.71
N PHE A 230 -17.04 -3.67 2.93
CA PHE A 230 -17.81 -4.72 2.27
C PHE A 230 -17.92 -4.52 0.76
N ARG A 231 -18.09 -3.27 0.31
CA ARG A 231 -18.07 -2.95 -1.13
C ARG A 231 -16.73 -3.31 -1.76
N GLY A 232 -15.61 -3.10 -1.05
CA GLY A 232 -14.29 -3.53 -1.50
C GLY A 232 -14.22 -5.04 -1.75
N ILE A 233 -14.79 -5.87 -0.85
CA ILE A 233 -14.87 -7.32 -1.07
C ILE A 233 -15.69 -7.65 -2.32
N GLU A 234 -16.82 -6.94 -2.57
CA GLU A 234 -17.64 -7.13 -3.77
C GLU A 234 -16.88 -6.79 -5.05
N GLU A 235 -16.18 -5.65 -5.05
CA GLU A 235 -15.36 -5.22 -6.20
C GLU A 235 -14.28 -6.26 -6.52
N ASN A 236 -13.59 -6.75 -5.51
CA ASN A 236 -12.53 -7.74 -5.68
C ASN A 236 -13.02 -9.10 -6.20
N LEU A 237 -14.27 -9.45 -5.99
CA LEU A 237 -14.88 -10.68 -6.52
C LEU A 237 -15.34 -10.55 -7.97
N LYS A 238 -15.29 -9.35 -8.56
CA LYS A 238 -15.54 -9.20 -9.99
C LYS A 238 -14.50 -9.98 -10.79
N ASN A 239 -14.95 -10.65 -11.84
CA ASN A 239 -14.12 -11.49 -12.72
C ASN A 239 -13.39 -12.66 -12.02
N PHE A 240 -13.72 -12.96 -10.75
CA PHE A 240 -13.11 -14.03 -9.97
C PHE A 240 -12.98 -15.36 -10.74
N LYS A 241 -14.03 -15.79 -11.46
CA LYS A 241 -14.06 -17.05 -12.20
C LYS A 241 -13.10 -17.10 -13.43
N GLN A 242 -12.57 -15.96 -13.84
CA GLN A 242 -11.61 -15.87 -14.96
C GLN A 242 -10.16 -16.11 -14.50
N LEU A 243 -9.92 -16.09 -13.21
CA LEU A 243 -8.60 -16.32 -12.62
C LEU A 243 -8.23 -17.80 -12.62
N SER A 244 -6.92 -18.11 -12.59
CA SER A 244 -6.45 -19.48 -12.33
C SER A 244 -6.92 -19.99 -10.98
N ASN A 245 -6.94 -21.30 -10.78
CA ASN A 245 -7.37 -21.90 -9.50
C ASN A 245 -6.50 -21.40 -8.33
N GLU A 246 -5.20 -21.26 -8.53
CA GLU A 246 -4.27 -20.72 -7.53
C GLU A 246 -4.64 -19.27 -7.15
N LYS A 247 -4.83 -18.39 -8.15
CA LYS A 247 -5.23 -17.00 -7.92
C LYS A 247 -6.60 -16.89 -7.24
N GLN A 248 -7.54 -17.78 -7.59
CA GLN A 248 -8.84 -17.85 -6.91
C GLN A 248 -8.65 -18.21 -5.44
N GLU A 249 -7.84 -19.21 -5.11
CA GLU A 249 -7.56 -19.62 -3.73
C GLU A 249 -6.88 -18.49 -2.96
N ALA A 250 -5.83 -17.92 -3.50
CA ALA A 250 -5.11 -16.79 -2.90
C ALA A 250 -6.03 -15.59 -2.62
N LEU A 251 -6.88 -15.23 -3.58
CA LEU A 251 -7.84 -14.13 -3.41
C LEU A 251 -8.89 -14.43 -2.32
N LEU A 252 -9.38 -15.66 -2.22
CA LEU A 252 -10.32 -16.04 -1.16
C LEU A 252 -9.69 -15.97 0.24
N ILE A 253 -8.41 -16.35 0.37
CA ILE A 253 -7.66 -16.20 1.62
C ILE A 253 -7.50 -14.71 1.96
N TYR A 254 -7.08 -13.89 0.99
CA TYR A 254 -6.93 -12.44 1.14
C TYR A 254 -8.24 -11.77 1.59
N LEU A 255 -9.34 -12.06 0.91
CA LEU A 255 -10.66 -11.51 1.24
C LEU A 255 -11.22 -12.04 2.56
N SER A 256 -10.84 -13.26 2.97
CA SER A 256 -11.17 -13.79 4.29
C SER A 256 -10.59 -12.94 5.40
N ASN A 257 -9.32 -12.52 5.27
CA ASN A 257 -8.65 -11.63 6.24
C ASN A 257 -9.34 -10.28 6.32
N SER A 258 -9.64 -9.68 5.16
CA SER A 258 -10.40 -8.44 5.09
C SER A 258 -11.79 -8.58 5.73
N TYR A 259 -12.48 -9.68 5.48
CA TYR A 259 -13.79 -9.95 6.08
C TYR A 259 -13.73 -10.07 7.61
N ILE A 260 -12.74 -10.83 8.14
CA ILE A 260 -12.57 -11.02 9.58
C ILE A 260 -12.25 -9.71 10.28
N SER A 261 -11.39 -8.88 9.68
CA SER A 261 -11.01 -7.57 10.26
C SER A 261 -12.20 -6.60 10.38
N ILE A 262 -13.21 -6.75 9.52
CA ILE A 262 -14.43 -5.91 9.54
C ILE A 262 -15.45 -6.41 10.57
N LEU A 263 -15.52 -7.70 10.83
CA LEU A 263 -16.58 -8.32 11.66
C LEU A 263 -16.79 -7.66 13.04
N PRO A 264 -15.76 -7.26 13.80
CA PRO A 264 -15.93 -6.59 15.10
C PRO A 264 -16.73 -5.28 15.01
N PHE A 265 -16.71 -4.64 13.84
CA PHE A 265 -17.35 -3.33 13.62
C PHE A 265 -18.74 -3.43 13.01
N VAL A 266 -19.20 -4.64 12.62
CA VAL A 266 -20.50 -4.83 11.96
C VAL A 266 -21.64 -4.45 12.90
N PHE A 267 -21.70 -5.05 14.08
CA PHE A 267 -22.80 -4.85 15.03
C PHE A 267 -22.90 -3.41 15.55
N PRO A 268 -21.81 -2.72 15.91
CA PRO A 268 -21.86 -1.33 16.36
C PRO A 268 -22.32 -0.32 15.30
N TYR A 269 -22.08 -0.61 14.00
CA TYR A 269 -22.17 0.42 12.96
C TYR A 269 -23.16 0.12 11.83
N LEU A 270 -23.69 -1.10 11.71
CA LEU A 270 -24.65 -1.48 10.68
C LEU A 270 -26.03 -1.81 11.29
N ASN A 271 -27.09 -1.50 10.54
CA ASN A 271 -28.44 -1.93 10.91
C ASN A 271 -28.66 -3.44 10.67
N ASN A 272 -29.73 -4.00 11.26
CA ASN A 272 -30.01 -5.44 11.16
C ASN A 272 -30.20 -5.95 9.72
N SER A 273 -30.67 -5.11 8.80
CA SER A 273 -30.85 -5.47 7.39
C SER A 273 -29.50 -5.61 6.69
N ASP A 274 -28.64 -4.61 6.87
CA ASP A 274 -27.29 -4.59 6.27
C ASP A 274 -26.40 -5.70 6.87
N ILE A 275 -26.49 -5.92 8.19
CA ILE A 275 -25.82 -7.04 8.86
C ILE A 275 -26.21 -8.37 8.20
N LYS A 276 -27.51 -8.62 8.07
CA LYS A 276 -27.99 -9.88 7.45
C LYS A 276 -27.53 -10.02 6.01
N MET A 277 -27.55 -8.94 5.25
CA MET A 277 -27.15 -8.94 3.85
C MET A 277 -25.64 -9.26 3.73
N PHE A 278 -24.77 -8.47 4.36
CA PHE A 278 -23.33 -8.60 4.19
C PHE A 278 -22.74 -9.84 4.87
N VAL A 279 -23.11 -10.07 6.14
CA VAL A 279 -22.60 -11.23 6.88
C VAL A 279 -23.04 -12.54 6.22
N LYS A 280 -24.31 -12.67 5.81
CA LYS A 280 -24.79 -13.86 5.12
C LYS A 280 -24.10 -14.05 3.77
N LYS A 281 -23.93 -12.97 3.00
CA LYS A 281 -23.33 -12.99 1.66
C LYS A 281 -21.89 -13.49 1.69
N PHE A 282 -21.07 -13.02 2.64
CA PHE A 282 -19.63 -13.29 2.70
C PHE A 282 -19.23 -14.35 3.73
N ARG A 283 -20.17 -14.94 4.47
CA ARG A 283 -19.87 -15.95 5.49
C ARG A 283 -19.02 -17.13 4.99
N TYR A 284 -19.13 -17.47 3.73
CA TYR A 284 -18.35 -18.55 3.12
C TYR A 284 -16.84 -18.29 3.15
N LEU A 285 -16.41 -17.02 3.19
CA LEU A 285 -15.01 -16.64 3.30
C LEU A 285 -14.35 -17.18 4.58
N LEU A 286 -15.11 -17.35 5.67
CA LEU A 286 -14.58 -17.90 6.92
C LEU A 286 -13.95 -19.30 6.77
N LYS A 287 -14.26 -20.03 5.69
CA LYS A 287 -13.63 -21.33 5.40
C LYS A 287 -12.15 -21.21 5.08
N TYR A 288 -11.70 -20.03 4.66
CA TYR A 288 -10.32 -19.75 4.24
C TYR A 288 -9.49 -19.12 5.36
N SER A 289 -10.13 -18.66 6.45
CA SER A 289 -9.45 -17.93 7.55
C SER A 289 -8.42 -18.74 8.33
N LYS A 290 -8.56 -20.08 8.36
CA LYS A 290 -7.65 -20.96 9.11
C LYS A 290 -6.27 -21.12 8.46
N LYS A 291 -6.10 -20.61 7.23
CA LYS A 291 -4.85 -20.70 6.48
C LYS A 291 -3.89 -19.55 6.79
N VAL A 292 -4.33 -18.56 7.57
CA VAL A 292 -3.51 -17.37 7.86
C VAL A 292 -2.85 -17.51 9.21
N GLU A 293 -1.54 -17.48 9.22
CA GLU A 293 -0.76 -17.26 10.44
C GLU A 293 -0.83 -15.78 10.77
N LEU A 294 -1.66 -15.42 11.76
CA LEU A 294 -1.66 -14.07 12.31
C LEU A 294 -0.36 -13.86 13.07
N VAL A 295 0.57 -13.11 12.50
CA VAL A 295 1.81 -12.66 13.14
C VAL A 295 1.54 -11.39 13.94
#